data_05cfe4a879824bdec1626d4040fc4812
#
_entry.id   05cfe4a879824bdec1626d4040fc4812
#
_cell.length_a   1.000
_cell.length_b   1.000
_cell.length_c   1.000
_cell.angle_alpha   90.00
_cell.angle_beta   90.00
_cell.angle_gamma   90.00
#
_symmetry.space_group_name_H-M   'P 1'
#
loop_
_entity.id
_entity.type
_entity.pdbx_description
1 polymer ?
#
loop_
_entity_poly.entity_id
_entity_poly.type
_entity_poly.pdbx_seq_one_letter_code
_entity_poly.pdbx_strand_id
1 'polypeptide(L)'
;TPEDIGKYFIDLSDSNLVTKLALVHQRFSTNTFPTWDLAQPFRYMCHNGEINTFRGNLSRMKTREEMFNSKSFGKNIDKISPVIIPNKSDSASMDMVVEFLLLTGRSLPEVMMMLVPEAWEKHSSMNKNKKSFYEYNSCIMEPWDGPASIPFTDGKFLGALLDRNGLRPSRYSVTKDGYVIMSSETGVLDIKPKNILKHGRLEPGKMFLVNMDEGRIIEDEEIKMEIVSKYPYKKWLSQNLLPLKNIKYTGNITPVEKETFETRLRLFGYTQEDLKTVIIPMAIEAKESIGAMGTDTPLAVLSDHTQLMYNYFKQLFAQVTNPPLDGIREEIITDTSLK
;
A
#
# COMPACT_ATOMS: atom_id res chain seq x y z
N THR A 1 28.29 -10.43 -12.11
CA THR A 1 27.77 -10.10 -13.45
C THR A 1 26.83 -11.20 -13.93
N PRO A 2 25.97 -10.98 -14.94
CA PRO A 2 25.13 -12.04 -15.51
C PRO A 2 25.93 -13.26 -15.98
N GLU A 3 27.13 -13.04 -16.51
CA GLU A 3 28.03 -14.11 -16.99
C GLU A 3 28.61 -14.96 -15.84
N ASP A 4 28.56 -14.48 -14.61
CA ASP A 4 29.12 -15.18 -13.45
C ASP A 4 28.07 -16.01 -12.72
N ILE A 5 26.76 -15.78 -12.97
CA ILE A 5 25.68 -16.49 -12.29
C ILE A 5 25.79 -18.00 -12.50
N GLY A 6 25.93 -18.45 -13.75
CA GLY A 6 26.06 -19.88 -14.06
C GLY A 6 27.37 -20.50 -13.57
N LYS A 7 28.44 -19.70 -13.36
CA LYS A 7 29.69 -20.17 -12.75
C LYS A 7 29.57 -20.35 -11.25
N TYR A 8 28.80 -19.50 -10.59
CA TYR A 8 28.57 -19.53 -9.13
C TYR A 8 27.50 -20.56 -8.75
N PHE A 9 26.38 -20.55 -9.45
CA PHE A 9 25.30 -21.51 -9.29
C PHE A 9 25.40 -22.55 -10.41
N ILE A 10 26.20 -23.58 -10.19
CA ILE A 10 26.53 -24.59 -11.22
C ILE A 10 25.31 -25.38 -11.69
N ASP A 11 24.28 -25.53 -10.86
CA ASP A 11 23.02 -26.14 -11.17
C ASP A 11 22.23 -25.39 -12.27
N LEU A 12 22.41 -24.08 -12.41
CA LEU A 12 21.85 -23.33 -13.53
C LEU A 12 22.45 -23.72 -14.91
N SER A 13 23.58 -24.40 -14.90
CA SER A 13 24.24 -24.91 -16.11
C SER A 13 23.88 -26.37 -16.40
N ASP A 14 23.11 -27.02 -15.53
CA ASP A 14 22.64 -28.39 -15.75
C ASP A 14 21.57 -28.44 -16.84
N SER A 15 21.78 -29.23 -17.87
CA SER A 15 20.82 -29.42 -18.98
C SER A 15 19.50 -30.05 -18.55
N ASN A 16 19.44 -30.69 -17.39
CA ASN A 16 18.21 -31.24 -16.81
C ASN A 16 17.38 -30.20 -16.06
N LEU A 17 17.96 -29.03 -15.78
CA LEU A 17 17.22 -27.95 -15.14
C LEU A 17 16.26 -27.32 -16.16
N VAL A 18 14.99 -27.68 -16.07
CA VAL A 18 13.91 -27.12 -16.88
C VAL A 18 12.91 -26.40 -16.00
N THR A 19 12.42 -25.27 -16.47
CA THR A 19 11.38 -24.50 -15.77
C THR A 19 10.34 -23.95 -16.76
N LYS A 20 9.10 -23.85 -16.32
CA LYS A 20 8.03 -23.17 -17.08
C LYS A 20 7.97 -21.67 -16.79
N LEU A 21 8.63 -21.23 -15.72
CA LEU A 21 8.52 -19.87 -15.20
C LEU A 21 9.85 -19.42 -14.63
N ALA A 22 10.21 -18.18 -14.86
CA ALA A 22 11.32 -17.52 -14.20
C ALA A 22 10.90 -16.11 -13.77
N LEU A 23 11.00 -15.82 -12.48
CA LEU A 23 10.89 -14.49 -11.91
C LEU A 23 12.29 -14.03 -11.58
N VAL A 24 12.71 -12.90 -12.16
CA VAL A 24 14.10 -12.43 -12.07
C VAL A 24 14.14 -10.97 -11.64
N HIS A 25 15.05 -10.63 -10.76
CA HIS A 25 15.31 -9.25 -10.35
C HIS A 25 16.82 -9.00 -10.26
N GLN A 26 17.26 -7.84 -10.75
CA GLN A 26 18.69 -7.56 -10.88
C GLN A 26 19.31 -6.91 -9.63
N ARG A 27 18.51 -6.27 -8.77
CA ARG A 27 19.02 -5.41 -7.70
C ARG A 27 18.41 -5.75 -6.33
N PHE A 28 19.15 -5.35 -5.30
CA PHE A 28 18.64 -5.25 -3.92
C PHE A 28 17.80 -3.98 -3.75
N SER A 29 17.09 -3.87 -2.63
CA SER A 29 16.45 -2.63 -2.23
C SER A 29 17.48 -1.52 -2.00
N THR A 30 17.14 -0.29 -2.40
CA THR A 30 18.05 0.87 -2.29
C THR A 30 18.19 1.39 -0.85
N ASN A 31 17.21 1.13 0.01
CA ASN A 31 17.11 1.72 1.35
C ASN A 31 17.57 0.79 2.47
N THR A 32 18.17 -0.35 2.15
CA THR A 32 18.67 -1.32 3.12
C THR A 32 20.09 -1.75 2.78
N PHE A 33 20.83 -2.18 3.81
CA PHE A 33 22.13 -2.82 3.57
C PHE A 33 21.90 -4.14 2.81
N PRO A 34 22.58 -4.38 1.69
CA PRO A 34 22.36 -5.57 0.88
C PRO A 34 22.83 -6.83 1.60
N THR A 35 21.92 -7.76 1.77
CA THR A 35 22.14 -9.11 2.31
C THR A 35 21.43 -10.13 1.44
N TRP A 36 21.84 -11.40 1.49
CA TRP A 36 21.26 -12.42 0.64
C TRP A 36 19.77 -12.63 0.86
N ASP A 37 19.27 -12.47 2.06
CA ASP A 37 17.85 -12.58 2.42
C ASP A 37 17.02 -11.37 1.94
N LEU A 38 17.68 -10.31 1.48
CA LEU A 38 17.04 -9.14 0.85
C LEU A 38 17.25 -9.10 -0.66
N ALA A 39 17.88 -10.14 -1.22
CA ALA A 39 17.97 -10.30 -2.67
C ALA A 39 16.58 -10.65 -3.23
N GLN A 40 16.20 -9.95 -4.29
CA GLN A 40 14.95 -10.24 -5.00
C GLN A 40 15.22 -11.22 -6.17
N PRO A 41 14.22 -11.99 -6.59
CA PRO A 41 12.85 -12.07 -6.07
C PRO A 41 12.78 -12.77 -4.71
N PHE A 42 11.74 -12.41 -3.94
CA PHE A 42 11.41 -13.10 -2.69
C PHE A 42 10.66 -14.40 -2.95
N ARG A 43 9.84 -14.86 -2.00
CA ARG A 43 9.11 -16.13 -2.14
C ARG A 43 8.00 -16.07 -3.18
N TYR A 44 7.27 -14.95 -3.22
CA TYR A 44 6.09 -14.78 -4.06
C TYR A 44 6.19 -13.61 -5.01
N MET A 45 7.03 -12.61 -4.71
CA MET A 45 7.06 -11.39 -5.50
C MET A 45 8.46 -10.80 -5.65
N CYS A 46 8.58 -9.91 -6.61
CA CYS A 46 9.62 -8.89 -6.64
C CYS A 46 9.00 -7.52 -6.88
N HIS A 47 9.78 -6.47 -6.65
CA HIS A 47 9.28 -5.13 -6.61
C HIS A 47 10.28 -4.15 -7.21
N ASN A 48 9.80 -3.32 -8.11
CA ASN A 48 10.55 -2.18 -8.63
C ASN A 48 9.82 -0.90 -8.26
N GLY A 49 10.31 -0.19 -7.24
CA GLY A 49 9.73 1.04 -6.74
C GLY A 49 9.99 1.27 -5.25
N GLU A 50 9.04 1.92 -4.60
CA GLU A 50 9.08 2.27 -3.17
C GLU A 50 7.67 2.14 -2.58
N ILE A 51 7.54 1.46 -1.46
CA ILE A 51 6.30 1.46 -0.66
C ILE A 51 6.38 2.60 0.34
N ASN A 52 5.73 3.70 0.01
CA ASN A 52 5.80 4.94 0.79
C ASN A 52 5.06 4.84 2.13
N THR A 53 4.03 3.99 2.22
CA THR A 53 3.23 3.75 3.43
C THR A 53 3.88 2.76 4.39
N PHE A 54 5.08 2.26 4.11
CA PHE A 54 5.75 1.16 4.80
C PHE A 54 5.73 1.25 6.34
N ARG A 55 6.08 2.41 6.92
CA ARG A 55 6.09 2.57 8.38
C ARG A 55 4.70 2.38 9.00
N GLY A 56 3.68 2.91 8.33
CA GLY A 56 2.28 2.73 8.75
C GLY A 56 1.85 1.27 8.65
N ASN A 57 2.16 0.61 7.53
CA ASN A 57 1.88 -0.81 7.31
C ASN A 57 2.52 -1.69 8.39
N LEU A 58 3.80 -1.43 8.71
CA LEU A 58 4.52 -2.15 9.77
C LEU A 58 3.84 -1.98 11.14
N SER A 59 3.52 -0.74 11.52
CA SER A 59 2.88 -0.45 12.80
C SER A 59 1.51 -1.10 12.92
N ARG A 60 0.71 -1.04 11.86
CA ARG A 60 -0.62 -1.66 11.83
C ARG A 60 -0.56 -3.18 11.86
N MET A 61 0.40 -3.80 11.17
CA MET A 61 0.59 -5.26 11.25
C MET A 61 0.94 -5.67 12.68
N LYS A 62 1.89 -4.99 13.32
CA LYS A 62 2.24 -5.24 14.72
C LYS A 62 1.05 -5.13 15.66
N THR A 63 0.19 -4.12 15.47
CA THR A 63 -1.03 -3.97 16.27
C THR A 63 -2.01 -5.12 16.05
N ARG A 64 -2.13 -5.64 14.82
CA ARG A 64 -3.00 -6.78 14.51
C ARG A 64 -2.51 -8.08 15.14
N GLU A 65 -1.22 -8.26 15.25
CA GLU A 65 -0.63 -9.46 15.86
C GLU A 65 -1.15 -9.71 17.27
N GLU A 66 -1.38 -8.64 18.04
CA GLU A 66 -1.96 -8.72 19.40
C GLU A 66 -3.41 -9.29 19.42
N MET A 67 -4.09 -9.23 18.28
CA MET A 67 -5.47 -9.70 18.13
C MET A 67 -5.56 -11.06 17.44
N PHE A 68 -4.43 -11.69 17.09
CA PHE A 68 -4.45 -12.95 16.38
C PHE A 68 -5.11 -14.05 17.23
N ASN A 69 -6.09 -14.68 16.63
CA ASN A 69 -6.80 -15.81 17.22
C ASN A 69 -7.12 -16.83 16.13
N SER A 70 -6.70 -18.07 16.34
CA SER A 70 -6.96 -19.15 15.39
C SER A 70 -7.18 -20.47 16.11
N LYS A 71 -8.30 -21.11 15.83
CA LYS A 71 -8.58 -22.45 16.35
C LYS A 71 -7.57 -23.49 15.85
N SER A 72 -7.07 -23.33 14.61
CA SER A 72 -6.11 -24.24 13.99
C SER A 72 -4.72 -24.16 14.65
N PHE A 73 -4.29 -22.97 15.05
CA PHE A 73 -3.00 -22.76 15.70
C PHE A 73 -3.06 -22.91 17.22
N GLY A 74 -4.22 -22.65 17.84
CA GLY A 74 -4.37 -22.71 19.30
C GLY A 74 -3.27 -21.94 20.03
N LYS A 75 -2.59 -22.60 20.96
CA LYS A 75 -1.48 -22.02 21.74
C LYS A 75 -0.22 -21.73 20.90
N ASN A 76 -0.13 -22.18 19.66
CA ASN A 76 1.01 -21.93 18.79
C ASN A 76 0.85 -20.65 17.97
N ILE A 77 -0.21 -19.86 18.17
CA ILE A 77 -0.45 -18.61 17.44
C ILE A 77 0.72 -17.63 17.60
N ASP A 78 1.36 -17.60 18.78
CA ASP A 78 2.51 -16.74 19.06
C ASP A 78 3.72 -17.02 18.17
N LYS A 79 3.80 -18.23 17.57
CA LYS A 79 4.89 -18.59 16.65
C LYS A 79 4.81 -17.92 15.29
N ILE A 80 3.66 -17.32 14.97
CA ILE A 80 3.45 -16.56 13.71
C ILE A 80 3.96 -15.12 13.86
N SER A 81 4.01 -14.62 15.10
CA SER A 81 4.49 -13.25 15.36
C SER A 81 6.02 -13.24 15.61
N PRO A 82 6.74 -12.26 15.08
CA PRO A 82 6.24 -11.20 14.18
C PRO A 82 6.04 -11.69 12.76
N VAL A 83 4.95 -11.30 12.12
CA VAL A 83 4.70 -11.56 10.68
C VAL A 83 5.77 -10.85 9.83
N ILE A 84 6.06 -9.61 10.18
CA ILE A 84 7.11 -8.83 9.53
C ILE A 84 8.35 -8.82 10.42
N ILE A 85 9.41 -9.45 9.95
CA ILE A 85 10.70 -9.45 10.65
C ILE A 85 11.28 -8.03 10.65
N PRO A 86 11.73 -7.50 11.80
CA PRO A 86 12.29 -6.16 11.90
C PRO A 86 13.52 -5.94 10.99
N ASN A 87 13.74 -4.69 10.59
CA ASN A 87 14.91 -4.26 9.81
C ASN A 87 15.02 -4.90 8.40
N LYS A 88 13.90 -5.27 7.82
CA LYS A 88 13.83 -5.71 6.42
C LYS A 88 13.39 -4.57 5.52
N SER A 89 13.56 -4.76 4.20
CA SER A 89 13.09 -3.79 3.20
C SER A 89 11.55 -3.75 3.16
N ASP A 90 11.01 -2.70 2.56
CA ASP A 90 9.59 -2.56 2.27
C ASP A 90 9.04 -3.75 1.48
N SER A 91 9.74 -4.13 0.42
CA SER A 91 9.36 -5.23 -0.45
C SER A 91 9.48 -6.61 0.22
N ALA A 92 10.54 -6.85 1.00
CA ALA A 92 10.65 -8.08 1.79
C ALA A 92 9.53 -8.19 2.82
N SER A 93 9.19 -7.07 3.45
CA SER A 93 8.09 -7.01 4.42
C SER A 93 6.72 -7.25 3.77
N MET A 94 6.51 -6.71 2.57
CA MET A 94 5.29 -6.98 1.79
C MET A 94 5.20 -8.45 1.42
N ASP A 95 6.30 -9.09 0.99
CA ASP A 95 6.32 -10.52 0.65
C ASP A 95 5.95 -11.40 1.86
N MET A 96 6.41 -11.05 3.06
CA MET A 96 6.00 -11.74 4.30
C MET A 96 4.50 -11.62 4.57
N VAL A 97 3.91 -10.45 4.30
CA VAL A 97 2.46 -10.26 4.42
C VAL A 97 1.71 -11.02 3.35
N VAL A 98 2.22 -11.08 2.12
CA VAL A 98 1.67 -11.93 1.05
C VAL A 98 1.63 -13.39 1.50
N GLU A 99 2.76 -13.92 2.00
CA GLU A 99 2.83 -15.30 2.53
C GLU A 99 1.80 -15.53 3.64
N PHE A 100 1.74 -14.63 4.61
CA PHE A 100 0.79 -14.70 5.72
C PHE A 100 -0.66 -14.76 5.23
N LEU A 101 -1.05 -13.91 4.30
CA LEU A 101 -2.41 -13.88 3.76
C LEU A 101 -2.74 -15.13 2.93
N LEU A 102 -1.79 -15.67 2.18
CA LEU A 102 -1.94 -16.94 1.46
C LEU A 102 -2.20 -18.10 2.42
N LEU A 103 -1.48 -18.15 3.54
CA LEU A 103 -1.66 -19.17 4.58
C LEU A 103 -3.04 -19.08 5.25
N THR A 104 -3.76 -17.97 5.14
CA THR A 104 -5.16 -17.85 5.56
C THR A 104 -6.17 -18.44 4.57
N GLY A 105 -5.70 -19.00 3.45
CA GLY A 105 -6.52 -19.63 2.42
C GLY A 105 -6.99 -18.71 1.30
N ARG A 106 -6.45 -17.50 1.20
CA ARG A 106 -6.70 -16.61 0.07
C ARG A 106 -5.86 -16.99 -1.15
N SER A 107 -6.36 -16.71 -2.34
CA SER A 107 -5.56 -16.88 -3.56
C SER A 107 -4.59 -15.72 -3.75
N LEU A 108 -3.48 -15.96 -4.44
CA LEU A 108 -2.48 -14.91 -4.68
C LEU A 108 -3.07 -13.67 -5.42
N PRO A 109 -3.90 -13.80 -6.47
CA PRO A 109 -4.56 -12.63 -7.07
C PRO A 109 -5.46 -11.87 -6.08
N GLU A 110 -6.18 -12.57 -5.19
CA GLU A 110 -7.00 -11.95 -4.14
C GLU A 110 -6.13 -11.14 -3.17
N VAL A 111 -5.02 -11.71 -2.71
CA VAL A 111 -4.06 -11.04 -1.82
C VAL A 111 -3.49 -9.78 -2.48
N MET A 112 -3.13 -9.87 -3.75
CA MET A 112 -2.58 -8.73 -4.48
C MET A 112 -3.63 -7.62 -4.66
N MET A 113 -4.89 -7.95 -4.90
CA MET A 113 -5.99 -6.97 -4.92
C MET A 113 -6.21 -6.28 -3.57
N MET A 114 -5.99 -7.01 -2.47
CA MET A 114 -6.11 -6.44 -1.12
C MET A 114 -4.98 -5.46 -0.82
N LEU A 115 -3.74 -5.83 -1.13
CA LEU A 115 -2.55 -5.06 -0.76
C LEU A 115 -2.31 -3.87 -1.71
N VAL A 116 -2.66 -4.02 -2.98
CA VAL A 116 -2.49 -2.98 -4.01
C VAL A 116 -3.84 -2.74 -4.71
N PRO A 117 -4.81 -2.14 -4.01
CA PRO A 117 -6.13 -1.89 -4.57
C PRO A 117 -6.08 -0.84 -5.68
N GLU A 118 -6.96 -0.98 -6.66
CA GLU A 118 -7.24 0.11 -7.59
C GLU A 118 -7.97 1.28 -6.89
N ALA A 119 -8.00 2.44 -7.52
CA ALA A 119 -8.72 3.60 -6.99
C ALA A 119 -10.24 3.36 -7.02
N TRP A 120 -10.82 2.94 -5.90
CA TRP A 120 -12.20 2.45 -5.83
C TRP A 120 -13.18 3.42 -5.16
N GLU A 121 -12.75 4.22 -4.21
CA GLU A 121 -13.66 4.98 -3.32
C GLU A 121 -14.55 5.96 -4.10
N LYS A 122 -13.96 6.85 -4.88
CA LYS A 122 -14.67 7.86 -5.68
C LYS A 122 -15.04 7.40 -7.10
N HIS A 123 -14.79 6.12 -7.40
CA HIS A 123 -15.06 5.59 -8.74
C HIS A 123 -16.58 5.33 -8.95
N SER A 124 -17.25 6.25 -9.64
CA SER A 124 -18.72 6.23 -9.80
C SER A 124 -19.22 5.08 -10.67
N SER A 125 -18.43 4.63 -11.65
CA SER A 125 -18.80 3.55 -12.60
C SER A 125 -18.27 2.17 -12.23
N MET A 126 -17.54 2.02 -11.12
CA MET A 126 -17.04 0.72 -10.69
C MET A 126 -18.17 -0.25 -10.34
N ASN A 127 -18.01 -1.51 -10.71
CA ASN A 127 -18.92 -2.58 -10.32
C ASN A 127 -19.11 -2.61 -8.81
N LYS A 128 -20.39 -2.68 -8.36
CA LYS A 128 -20.76 -2.61 -6.94
C LYS A 128 -20.14 -3.74 -6.10
N ASN A 129 -20.00 -4.95 -6.65
CA ASN A 129 -19.37 -6.07 -5.92
C ASN A 129 -17.88 -5.82 -5.76
N LYS A 130 -17.22 -5.31 -6.79
CA LYS A 130 -15.81 -4.93 -6.76
C LYS A 130 -15.56 -3.83 -5.73
N LYS A 131 -16.40 -2.80 -5.71
CA LYS A 131 -16.34 -1.75 -4.68
C LYS A 131 -16.53 -2.31 -3.27
N SER A 132 -17.51 -3.19 -3.07
CA SER A 132 -17.75 -3.82 -1.76
C SER A 132 -16.59 -4.72 -1.32
N PHE A 133 -15.91 -5.39 -2.24
CA PHE A 133 -14.71 -6.16 -1.95
C PHE A 133 -13.60 -5.25 -1.40
N TYR A 134 -13.30 -4.16 -2.09
CA TYR A 134 -12.26 -3.23 -1.64
C TYR A 134 -12.61 -2.57 -0.31
N GLU A 135 -13.83 -2.10 -0.14
CA GLU A 135 -14.31 -1.49 1.10
C GLU A 135 -14.20 -2.47 2.28
N TYR A 136 -14.65 -3.71 2.11
CA TYR A 136 -14.53 -4.75 3.15
C TYR A 136 -13.08 -5.03 3.50
N ASN A 137 -12.23 -5.24 2.48
CA ASN A 137 -10.83 -5.57 2.72
C ASN A 137 -10.03 -4.39 3.26
N SER A 138 -10.41 -3.15 2.98
CA SER A 138 -9.79 -1.96 3.59
C SER A 138 -10.02 -1.87 5.11
N CYS A 139 -11.06 -2.52 5.63
CA CYS A 139 -11.28 -2.65 7.08
C CYS A 139 -10.36 -3.70 7.73
N ILE A 140 -9.83 -4.64 6.92
CA ILE A 140 -8.97 -5.74 7.40
C ILE A 140 -7.49 -5.40 7.22
N MET A 141 -7.15 -4.82 6.07
CA MET A 141 -5.78 -4.56 5.68
C MET A 141 -5.68 -3.23 4.93
N GLU A 142 -4.81 -2.36 5.38
CA GLU A 142 -4.48 -1.13 4.68
C GLU A 142 -3.73 -1.41 3.37
N PRO A 143 -3.85 -0.50 2.38
CA PRO A 143 -3.09 -0.61 1.14
C PRO A 143 -1.59 -0.44 1.41
N TRP A 144 -0.79 -1.16 0.64
CA TRP A 144 0.65 -0.97 0.52
C TRP A 144 0.89 -0.06 -0.69
N ASP A 145 1.07 1.21 -0.45
CA ASP A 145 1.02 2.24 -1.46
C ASP A 145 2.37 2.90 -1.72
N GLY A 146 2.61 3.22 -2.97
CA GLY A 146 3.82 3.86 -3.48
C GLY A 146 4.02 3.54 -4.96
N PRO A 147 4.94 4.22 -5.66
CA PRO A 147 5.23 3.94 -7.06
C PRO A 147 5.84 2.54 -7.20
N ALA A 148 5.08 1.60 -7.73
CA ALA A 148 5.49 0.19 -7.75
C ALA A 148 5.09 -0.54 -9.03
N SER A 149 5.99 -1.40 -9.50
CA SER A 149 5.70 -2.52 -10.41
C SER A 149 6.01 -3.80 -9.67
N ILE A 150 5.01 -4.67 -9.52
CA ILE A 150 5.07 -5.84 -8.64
C ILE A 150 4.74 -7.10 -9.46
N PRO A 151 5.71 -7.77 -10.04
CA PRO A 151 5.59 -9.14 -10.51
C PRO A 151 5.47 -10.12 -9.35
N PHE A 152 4.63 -11.14 -9.49
CA PHE A 152 4.36 -12.13 -8.45
C PHE A 152 4.05 -13.52 -9.03
N THR A 153 4.28 -14.56 -8.24
CA THR A 153 3.95 -15.93 -8.61
C THR A 153 3.81 -16.85 -7.38
N ASP A 154 2.96 -17.84 -7.48
CA ASP A 154 2.84 -18.98 -6.57
C ASP A 154 3.17 -20.32 -7.27
N GLY A 155 3.76 -20.24 -8.46
CA GLY A 155 4.05 -21.40 -9.33
C GLY A 155 2.89 -21.82 -10.23
N LYS A 156 1.65 -21.49 -9.87
CA LYS A 156 0.45 -21.71 -10.67
C LYS A 156 0.08 -20.47 -11.49
N PHE A 157 0.13 -19.32 -10.85
CA PHE A 157 -0.10 -18.04 -11.46
C PHE A 157 1.21 -17.28 -11.60
N LEU A 158 1.40 -16.63 -12.74
CA LEU A 158 2.38 -15.58 -12.93
C LEU A 158 1.63 -14.30 -13.21
N GLY A 159 1.82 -13.32 -12.38
CA GLY A 159 1.12 -12.04 -12.53
C GLY A 159 1.99 -10.84 -12.32
N ALA A 160 1.44 -9.70 -12.63
CA ALA A 160 2.01 -8.42 -12.27
C ALA A 160 0.92 -7.35 -12.17
N LEU A 161 1.17 -6.37 -11.31
CA LEU A 161 0.37 -5.17 -11.25
C LEU A 161 1.24 -3.94 -10.99
N LEU A 162 0.67 -2.79 -11.31
CA LEU A 162 1.22 -1.49 -10.98
C LEU A 162 0.47 -0.92 -9.78
N ASP A 163 1.10 0.04 -9.14
CA ASP A 163 0.41 0.95 -8.24
C ASP A 163 -0.77 1.63 -8.98
N ARG A 164 -1.75 2.12 -8.23
CA ARG A 164 -2.97 2.68 -8.81
C ARG A 164 -2.76 3.91 -9.72
N ASN A 165 -1.61 4.58 -9.61
CA ASN A 165 -1.23 5.69 -10.48
C ASN A 165 -0.40 5.24 -11.70
N GLY A 166 0.14 4.02 -11.68
CA GLY A 166 0.92 3.45 -12.76
C GLY A 166 2.21 4.19 -13.05
N LEU A 167 2.91 4.65 -12.02
CA LEU A 167 4.10 5.49 -12.15
C LEU A 167 5.32 4.71 -12.67
N ARG A 168 5.36 3.40 -12.47
CA ARG A 168 6.46 2.56 -12.96
C ARG A 168 6.14 1.99 -14.34
N PRO A 169 7.14 1.96 -15.25
CA PRO A 169 6.97 1.27 -16.53
C PRO A 169 6.92 -0.23 -16.33
N SER A 170 6.04 -0.89 -17.08
CA SER A 170 6.03 -2.34 -17.21
C SER A 170 5.42 -2.72 -18.56
N ARG A 171 6.12 -3.53 -19.31
CA ARG A 171 5.76 -3.93 -20.67
C ARG A 171 5.78 -5.44 -20.78
N TYR A 172 4.95 -5.97 -21.63
CA TYR A 172 4.94 -7.40 -21.93
C TYR A 172 4.92 -7.68 -23.42
N SER A 173 5.44 -8.84 -23.77
CA SER A 173 5.38 -9.41 -25.10
C SER A 173 4.88 -10.84 -25.02
N VAL A 174 4.00 -11.21 -25.93
CA VAL A 174 3.55 -12.58 -26.14
C VAL A 174 4.10 -13.05 -27.48
N THR A 175 4.73 -14.21 -27.50
CA THR A 175 5.34 -14.76 -28.72
C THR A 175 4.46 -15.85 -29.34
N LYS A 176 4.69 -16.13 -30.62
CA LYS A 176 3.97 -17.19 -31.38
C LYS A 176 4.29 -18.60 -30.89
N ASP A 177 5.45 -18.80 -30.30
CA ASP A 177 5.92 -20.03 -29.68
C ASP A 177 5.53 -20.16 -28.19
N GLY A 178 4.65 -19.28 -27.69
CA GLY A 178 3.97 -19.43 -26.41
C GLY A 178 4.69 -18.83 -25.22
N TYR A 179 5.72 -17.99 -25.41
CA TYR A 179 6.33 -17.26 -24.30
C TYR A 179 5.57 -15.99 -23.98
N VAL A 180 5.48 -15.69 -22.68
CA VAL A 180 5.08 -14.39 -22.16
C VAL A 180 6.29 -13.80 -21.43
N ILE A 181 6.78 -12.67 -21.90
CA ILE A 181 7.93 -11.95 -21.34
C ILE A 181 7.44 -10.62 -20.81
N MET A 182 7.71 -10.35 -19.55
CA MET A 182 7.39 -9.07 -18.91
C MET A 182 8.63 -8.46 -18.27
N SER A 183 8.79 -7.16 -18.44
CA SER A 183 9.89 -6.40 -17.85
C SER A 183 9.56 -4.90 -17.80
N SER A 184 10.37 -4.13 -17.09
CA SER A 184 10.25 -2.66 -17.10
C SER A 184 10.43 -2.07 -18.51
N GLU A 185 11.24 -2.73 -19.35
CA GLU A 185 11.56 -2.29 -20.70
C GLU A 185 11.43 -3.43 -21.70
N THR A 186 11.26 -3.10 -22.98
CA THR A 186 11.30 -4.08 -24.08
C THR A 186 12.75 -4.38 -24.47
N GLY A 187 13.01 -5.56 -25.01
CA GLY A 187 14.33 -5.94 -25.53
C GLY A 187 15.26 -6.58 -24.49
N VAL A 188 14.74 -7.00 -23.33
CA VAL A 188 15.51 -7.76 -22.33
C VAL A 188 15.90 -9.16 -22.83
N LEU A 189 15.17 -9.69 -23.79
CA LEU A 189 15.49 -10.89 -24.53
C LEU A 189 15.51 -10.57 -26.03
N ASP A 190 16.44 -11.17 -26.77
CA ASP A 190 16.52 -11.01 -28.23
C ASP A 190 15.46 -11.85 -28.93
N ILE A 191 14.28 -11.25 -29.11
CA ILE A 191 13.14 -11.89 -29.77
C ILE A 191 12.98 -11.28 -31.16
N LYS A 192 13.06 -12.12 -32.17
CA LYS A 192 12.86 -11.68 -33.55
C LYS A 192 11.44 -11.08 -33.70
N PRO A 193 11.28 -9.87 -34.26
CA PRO A 193 9.97 -9.21 -34.39
C PRO A 193 8.89 -10.08 -35.05
N LYS A 194 9.25 -10.93 -36.01
CA LYS A 194 8.32 -11.87 -36.68
C LYS A 194 7.70 -12.91 -35.74
N ASN A 195 8.32 -13.17 -34.59
CA ASN A 195 7.83 -14.13 -33.59
C ASN A 195 6.90 -13.48 -32.57
N ILE A 196 6.80 -12.17 -32.55
CA ILE A 196 5.94 -11.48 -31.60
C ILE A 196 4.48 -11.55 -32.10
N LEU A 197 3.60 -12.02 -31.23
CA LEU A 197 2.17 -12.06 -31.47
C LEU A 197 1.48 -10.80 -30.94
N LYS A 198 1.86 -10.33 -29.77
CA LYS A 198 1.26 -9.19 -29.08
C LYS A 198 2.30 -8.47 -28.23
N HIS A 199 2.26 -7.15 -28.24
CA HIS A 199 2.92 -6.27 -27.27
C HIS A 199 1.87 -5.56 -26.43
N GLY A 200 2.20 -5.26 -25.19
CA GLY A 200 1.37 -4.45 -24.33
C GLY A 200 2.16 -3.80 -23.21
N ARG A 201 1.47 -2.99 -22.45
CA ARG A 201 1.96 -2.41 -21.20
C ARG A 201 0.96 -2.72 -20.10
N LEU A 202 1.43 -2.80 -18.87
CA LEU A 202 0.54 -2.83 -17.73
C LEU A 202 -0.14 -1.46 -17.59
N GLU A 203 -1.38 -1.51 -17.20
CA GLU A 203 -2.19 -0.33 -16.94
C GLU A 203 -2.42 -0.18 -15.42
N PRO A 204 -2.52 1.05 -14.91
CA PRO A 204 -2.84 1.29 -13.50
C PRO A 204 -4.14 0.60 -13.09
N GLY A 205 -4.13 0.00 -11.90
CA GLY A 205 -5.30 -0.69 -11.37
C GLY A 205 -5.72 -1.97 -12.10
N LYS A 206 -5.00 -2.40 -13.14
CA LYS A 206 -5.25 -3.67 -13.84
C LYS A 206 -4.20 -4.71 -13.49
N MET A 207 -4.65 -5.94 -13.30
CA MET A 207 -3.80 -7.09 -13.09
C MET A 207 -3.52 -7.78 -14.41
N PHE A 208 -2.25 -8.02 -14.70
CA PHE A 208 -1.86 -8.97 -15.74
C PHE A 208 -1.66 -10.32 -15.09
N LEU A 209 -2.30 -11.36 -15.59
CA LEU A 209 -2.25 -12.68 -14.99
C LEU A 209 -2.17 -13.78 -16.05
N VAL A 210 -1.23 -14.71 -15.85
CA VAL A 210 -1.10 -15.93 -16.64
C VAL A 210 -1.41 -17.13 -15.75
N ASN A 211 -2.34 -17.96 -16.15
CA ASN A 211 -2.57 -19.25 -15.53
C ASN A 211 -1.66 -20.29 -16.22
N MET A 212 -0.68 -20.80 -15.47
CA MET A 212 0.32 -21.73 -15.99
C MET A 212 -0.24 -23.14 -16.24
N ASP A 213 -1.32 -23.52 -15.52
CA ASP A 213 -2.00 -24.79 -15.70
C ASP A 213 -2.87 -24.80 -16.98
N GLU A 214 -3.55 -23.67 -17.24
CA GLU A 214 -4.40 -23.49 -18.41
C GLU A 214 -3.61 -23.01 -19.65
N GLY A 215 -2.40 -22.52 -19.46
CA GLY A 215 -1.55 -22.00 -20.53
C GLY A 215 -2.14 -20.75 -21.22
N ARG A 216 -2.84 -19.89 -20.48
CA ARG A 216 -3.47 -18.68 -21.03
C ARG A 216 -3.29 -17.44 -20.14
N ILE A 217 -3.41 -16.30 -20.77
CA ILE A 217 -3.55 -15.02 -20.08
C ILE A 217 -5.01 -14.87 -19.65
N ILE A 218 -5.24 -14.54 -18.39
CA ILE A 218 -6.56 -14.24 -17.84
C ILE A 218 -6.78 -12.73 -17.91
N GLU A 219 -7.92 -12.31 -18.39
CA GLU A 219 -8.30 -10.90 -18.44
C GLU A 219 -8.59 -10.36 -17.04
N ASP A 220 -8.20 -9.10 -16.79
CA ASP A 220 -8.33 -8.45 -15.48
C ASP A 220 -9.75 -8.53 -14.90
N GLU A 221 -10.74 -8.23 -15.72
CA GLU A 221 -12.15 -8.26 -15.27
C GLU A 221 -12.63 -9.68 -14.98
N GLU A 222 -12.15 -10.70 -15.69
CA GLU A 222 -12.47 -12.11 -15.45
C GLU A 222 -12.04 -12.51 -14.03
N ILE A 223 -10.76 -12.35 -13.72
CA ILE A 223 -10.23 -12.75 -12.42
C ILE A 223 -10.81 -11.93 -11.28
N LYS A 224 -10.96 -10.62 -11.48
CA LYS A 224 -11.53 -9.75 -10.44
C LYS A 224 -12.99 -10.11 -10.15
N MET A 225 -13.79 -10.36 -11.18
CA MET A 225 -15.19 -10.76 -10.98
C MET A 225 -15.32 -12.13 -10.31
N GLU A 226 -14.46 -13.08 -10.61
CA GLU A 226 -14.39 -14.36 -9.90
C GLU A 226 -14.14 -14.13 -8.41
N ILE A 227 -13.10 -13.37 -8.06
CA ILE A 227 -12.70 -13.09 -6.67
C ILE A 227 -13.80 -12.37 -5.90
N VAL A 228 -14.36 -11.28 -6.46
CA VAL A 228 -15.35 -10.46 -5.74
C VAL A 228 -16.71 -11.13 -5.60
N SER A 229 -16.98 -12.18 -6.38
CA SER A 229 -18.21 -12.96 -6.31
C SER A 229 -18.14 -14.10 -5.30
N LYS A 230 -16.96 -14.41 -4.78
CA LYS A 230 -16.72 -15.54 -3.88
C LYS A 230 -17.48 -15.41 -2.54
N TYR A 231 -17.62 -14.19 -2.04
CA TYR A 231 -18.26 -13.93 -0.77
C TYR A 231 -19.25 -12.76 -0.84
N PRO A 232 -20.23 -12.70 0.06
CA PRO A 232 -21.26 -11.66 0.08
C PRO A 232 -20.78 -10.38 0.77
N TYR A 233 -19.69 -9.76 0.32
CA TYR A 233 -19.04 -8.59 0.95
C TYR A 233 -20.03 -7.44 1.21
N LYS A 234 -20.91 -7.15 0.24
CA LYS A 234 -21.94 -6.11 0.39
C LYS A 234 -22.86 -6.36 1.59
N LYS A 235 -23.24 -7.63 1.82
CA LYS A 235 -24.07 -8.01 2.96
C LYS A 235 -23.30 -7.80 4.26
N TRP A 236 -22.04 -8.24 4.30
CA TRP A 236 -21.20 -8.08 5.49
C TRP A 236 -21.00 -6.61 5.87
N LEU A 237 -20.70 -5.74 4.88
CA LEU A 237 -20.60 -4.30 5.10
C LEU A 237 -21.90 -3.70 5.65
N SER A 238 -23.04 -4.01 5.01
CA SER A 238 -24.32 -3.46 5.46
C SER A 238 -24.73 -3.88 6.87
N GLN A 239 -24.22 -5.00 7.35
CA GLN A 239 -24.53 -5.52 8.69
C GLN A 239 -23.55 -5.02 9.76
N ASN A 240 -22.32 -4.71 9.40
CA ASN A 240 -21.25 -4.45 10.37
C ASN A 240 -20.68 -3.03 10.30
N LEU A 241 -20.76 -2.36 9.15
CA LEU A 241 -20.27 -0.99 9.00
C LEU A 241 -21.34 -0.01 9.49
N LEU A 242 -21.01 0.76 10.53
CA LEU A 242 -21.88 1.78 11.09
C LEU A 242 -21.39 3.17 10.66
N PRO A 243 -22.05 3.83 9.69
CA PRO A 243 -21.68 5.17 9.29
C PRO A 243 -21.81 6.17 10.44
N LEU A 244 -20.82 7.04 10.63
CA LEU A 244 -20.80 8.04 11.70
C LEU A 244 -22.10 8.88 11.75
N LYS A 245 -22.65 9.24 10.59
CA LYS A 245 -23.92 9.97 10.47
C LYS A 245 -25.13 9.26 11.08
N ASN A 246 -25.05 7.93 11.27
CA ASN A 246 -26.11 7.12 11.87
C ASN A 246 -25.98 7.01 13.40
N ILE A 247 -24.86 7.45 13.96
CA ILE A 247 -24.62 7.48 15.40
C ILE A 247 -25.36 8.69 15.96
N LYS A 248 -26.38 8.44 16.79
CA LYS A 248 -27.09 9.53 17.47
C LYS A 248 -26.22 10.05 18.61
N TYR A 249 -25.93 11.33 18.57
CA TYR A 249 -25.31 12.00 19.71
C TYR A 249 -26.28 12.08 20.86
N THR A 250 -25.98 11.49 22.00
CA THR A 250 -26.81 11.46 23.20
C THR A 250 -26.30 12.38 24.31
N GLY A 251 -25.18 13.03 24.12
CA GLY A 251 -24.61 13.96 25.08
C GLY A 251 -25.13 15.38 24.96
N ASN A 252 -25.07 16.12 26.05
CA ASN A 252 -25.37 17.55 26.04
C ASN A 252 -24.16 18.31 25.56
N ILE A 253 -24.29 19.14 24.54
CA ILE A 253 -23.25 20.10 24.16
C ILE A 253 -23.32 21.24 25.19
N THR A 254 -22.31 21.32 26.04
CA THR A 254 -22.15 22.46 26.95
C THR A 254 -21.72 23.66 26.13
N PRO A 255 -22.54 24.73 26.04
CA PRO A 255 -22.12 25.93 25.33
C PRO A 255 -20.85 26.53 25.96
N VAL A 256 -19.96 27.05 25.13
CA VAL A 256 -18.78 27.77 25.63
C VAL A 256 -19.24 29.15 26.08
N GLU A 257 -19.01 29.46 27.36
CA GLU A 257 -19.28 30.78 27.89
C GLU A 257 -18.33 31.80 27.24
N LYS A 258 -18.89 32.91 26.76
CA LYS A 258 -18.12 33.96 26.07
C LYS A 258 -17.02 34.55 26.95
N GLU A 259 -17.29 34.69 28.22
CA GLU A 259 -16.37 35.24 29.22
C GLU A 259 -15.09 34.37 29.41
N THR A 260 -15.20 33.08 29.16
CA THR A 260 -14.07 32.14 29.30
C THR A 260 -13.35 31.87 27.99
N PHE A 261 -13.84 32.38 26.85
CA PHE A 261 -13.35 32.02 25.54
C PHE A 261 -11.85 32.36 25.35
N GLU A 262 -11.46 33.60 25.65
CA GLU A 262 -10.05 33.98 25.51
C GLU A 262 -9.10 33.24 26.47
N THR A 263 -9.57 33.00 27.70
CA THR A 263 -8.82 32.20 28.66
C THR A 263 -8.61 30.77 28.18
N ARG A 264 -9.65 30.20 27.58
CA ARG A 264 -9.58 28.84 26.98
C ARG A 264 -8.65 28.81 25.79
N LEU A 265 -8.72 29.80 24.89
CA LEU A 265 -7.78 29.89 23.76
C LEU A 265 -6.34 29.87 24.23
N ARG A 266 -6.02 30.70 25.26
CA ARG A 266 -4.68 30.73 25.85
C ARG A 266 -4.30 29.39 26.49
N LEU A 267 -5.23 28.79 27.23
CA LEU A 267 -5.00 27.50 27.87
C LEU A 267 -4.64 26.39 26.84
N PHE A 268 -5.31 26.39 25.71
CA PHE A 268 -5.06 25.45 24.62
C PHE A 268 -3.97 25.92 23.64
N GLY A 269 -3.32 27.08 23.92
CA GLY A 269 -2.19 27.57 23.14
C GLY A 269 -2.53 28.18 21.79
N TYR A 270 -3.79 28.53 21.54
CA TYR A 270 -4.17 29.23 20.33
C TYR A 270 -3.83 30.71 20.43
N THR A 271 -3.18 31.23 19.39
CA THR A 271 -2.87 32.64 19.23
C THR A 271 -3.94 33.36 18.40
N GLN A 272 -3.93 34.70 18.43
CA GLN A 272 -4.77 35.50 17.52
C GLN A 272 -4.38 35.28 16.05
N GLU A 273 -3.13 34.97 15.80
CA GLU A 273 -2.63 34.63 14.47
C GLU A 273 -3.23 33.30 13.98
N ASP A 274 -3.19 32.26 14.83
CA ASP A 274 -3.82 30.97 14.51
C ASP A 274 -5.31 31.12 14.16
N LEU A 275 -6.02 31.96 14.89
CA LEU A 275 -7.42 32.24 14.60
C LEU A 275 -7.60 32.91 13.23
N LYS A 276 -6.84 33.96 12.94
CA LYS A 276 -7.00 34.78 11.73
C LYS A 276 -6.51 34.07 10.47
N THR A 277 -5.40 33.34 10.58
CA THR A 277 -4.70 32.79 9.40
C THR A 277 -5.02 31.32 9.14
N VAL A 278 -5.50 30.59 10.14
CA VAL A 278 -5.78 29.16 10.04
C VAL A 278 -7.25 28.86 10.29
N ILE A 279 -7.74 29.07 11.54
CA ILE A 279 -9.04 28.56 11.96
C ILE A 279 -10.22 29.25 11.26
N ILE A 280 -10.19 30.59 11.18
CA ILE A 280 -11.26 31.37 10.54
C ILE A 280 -11.35 31.07 9.05
N PRO A 281 -10.25 31.08 8.27
CA PRO A 281 -10.30 30.68 6.86
C PRO A 281 -10.83 29.26 6.66
N MET A 282 -10.41 28.29 7.49
CA MET A 282 -10.94 26.93 7.41
C MET A 282 -12.45 26.89 7.65
N ALA A 283 -12.95 27.64 8.64
CA ALA A 283 -14.37 27.66 8.97
C ALA A 283 -15.22 28.34 7.87
N ILE A 284 -14.69 29.35 7.20
CA ILE A 284 -15.40 30.13 6.17
C ILE A 284 -15.33 29.40 4.82
N GLU A 285 -14.16 28.89 4.45
CA GLU A 285 -13.90 28.38 3.10
C GLU A 285 -14.08 26.87 3.00
N ALA A 286 -14.26 26.18 4.14
CA ALA A 286 -14.36 24.70 4.24
C ALA A 286 -13.18 23.97 3.56
N LYS A 287 -12.00 24.54 3.61
CA LYS A 287 -10.76 23.97 3.10
C LYS A 287 -9.60 24.28 4.04
N GLU A 288 -8.55 23.49 3.96
CA GLU A 288 -7.36 23.70 4.78
C GLU A 288 -6.63 25.00 4.38
N SER A 289 -6.14 25.72 5.37
CA SER A 289 -5.36 26.94 5.14
C SER A 289 -3.97 26.60 4.60
N ILE A 290 -3.49 27.40 3.66
CA ILE A 290 -2.16 27.29 3.10
C ILE A 290 -1.24 28.28 3.84
N GLY A 291 -0.09 27.82 4.27
CA GLY A 291 0.89 28.66 4.97
C GLY A 291 2.25 27.98 5.12
N ALA A 292 3.14 28.59 5.85
CA ALA A 292 4.43 28.01 6.21
C ALA A 292 4.35 27.33 7.58
N MET A 293 4.96 26.13 7.68
CA MET A 293 5.04 25.34 8.93
C MET A 293 6.35 25.60 9.61
N GLY A 294 6.80 26.40 10.07
CA GLY A 294 8.06 26.65 10.72
C GLY A 294 8.08 28.00 11.41
N THR A 295 9.04 28.19 12.24
CA THR A 295 9.31 29.46 12.86
C THR A 295 10.81 29.60 13.04
N ASP A 296 11.35 30.77 12.79
CA ASP A 296 12.73 31.13 13.07
C ASP A 296 12.89 31.78 14.47
N THR A 297 11.77 31.89 15.20
CA THR A 297 11.82 32.33 16.60
C THR A 297 12.50 31.25 17.44
N PRO A 298 13.62 31.55 18.12
CA PRO A 298 14.31 30.60 18.97
C PRO A 298 13.39 30.09 20.10
N LEU A 299 13.50 28.80 20.41
CA LEU A 299 12.80 28.24 21.56
C LEU A 299 13.35 28.79 22.85
N ALA A 300 12.47 29.32 23.66
CA ALA A 300 12.84 29.88 24.97
C ALA A 300 12.97 28.78 26.04
N VAL A 301 13.85 27.80 25.82
CA VAL A 301 14.02 26.63 26.72
C VAL A 301 14.49 26.99 28.14
N LEU A 302 15.12 28.16 28.32
CA LEU A 302 15.53 28.68 29.62
C LEU A 302 14.60 29.79 30.14
N SER A 303 13.44 29.94 29.53
CA SER A 303 12.43 30.92 29.93
C SER A 303 11.50 30.35 31.01
N ASP A 304 11.02 31.21 31.90
CA ASP A 304 9.98 30.86 32.86
C ASP A 304 8.57 30.79 32.23
N HIS A 305 8.45 31.06 30.93
CA HIS A 305 7.18 30.93 30.22
C HIS A 305 6.83 29.49 29.96
N THR A 306 5.69 29.09 30.47
CA THR A 306 5.11 27.77 30.13
C THR A 306 4.79 27.72 28.66
N GLN A 307 5.32 26.69 27.95
CA GLN A 307 5.07 26.42 26.57
C GLN A 307 4.31 25.10 26.39
N LEU A 308 3.48 25.03 25.37
CA LEU A 308 2.92 23.76 24.95
C LEU A 308 4.03 22.82 24.49
N MET A 309 3.90 21.54 24.78
CA MET A 309 4.88 20.52 24.38
C MET A 309 5.16 20.57 22.86
N TYR A 310 4.16 20.78 22.06
CA TYR A 310 4.27 20.87 20.59
C TYR A 310 5.19 22.00 20.12
N ASN A 311 5.33 23.09 20.86
CA ASN A 311 6.19 24.21 20.48
C ASN A 311 7.67 23.84 20.50
N TYR A 312 8.07 22.85 21.30
CA TYR A 312 9.45 22.37 21.37
C TYR A 312 9.84 21.53 20.14
N PHE A 313 8.86 21.08 19.34
CA PHE A 313 9.07 20.25 18.14
C PHE A 313 8.78 21.01 16.85
N LYS A 314 8.55 22.31 16.90
CA LYS A 314 8.41 23.14 15.71
C LYS A 314 9.73 23.23 14.95
N GLN A 315 9.63 23.20 13.64
CA GLN A 315 10.79 23.42 12.78
C GLN A 315 11.20 24.89 12.79
N LEU A 316 12.52 25.14 12.74
CA LEU A 316 13.07 26.50 12.74
C LEU A 316 13.17 27.11 11.33
N PHE A 317 12.80 26.41 10.29
CA PHE A 317 12.79 26.89 8.93
C PHE A 317 11.38 26.81 8.33
N ALA A 318 11.09 27.67 7.38
CA ALA A 318 9.80 27.68 6.69
C ALA A 318 9.59 26.40 5.90
N GLN A 319 8.43 25.82 6.06
CA GLN A 319 7.99 24.65 5.33
C GLN A 319 6.53 24.81 4.94
N VAL A 320 6.13 24.29 3.76
CA VAL A 320 4.72 24.35 3.33
C VAL A 320 3.85 23.57 4.31
N THR A 321 2.73 24.18 4.73
CA THR A 321 1.73 23.52 5.58
C THR A 321 1.00 22.41 4.86
N ASN A 322 0.83 22.55 3.55
CA ASN A 322 0.14 21.63 2.67
C ASN A 322 1.12 21.16 1.56
N PRO A 323 2.06 20.27 1.87
CA PRO A 323 2.95 19.74 0.84
C PRO A 323 2.15 18.97 -0.21
N PRO A 324 2.61 18.93 -1.48
CA PRO A 324 1.92 18.18 -2.51
C PRO A 324 1.87 16.69 -2.13
N LEU A 325 0.66 16.19 -1.98
CA LEU A 325 0.34 14.80 -1.72
C LEU A 325 -0.36 14.21 -2.94
N ASP A 326 -0.20 12.92 -3.20
CA ASP A 326 -1.07 12.24 -4.14
C ASP A 326 -2.50 12.16 -3.57
N GLY A 327 -3.51 12.13 -4.47
CA GLY A 327 -4.92 12.17 -4.06
C GLY A 327 -5.36 11.03 -3.13
N ILE A 328 -4.55 10.02 -3.00
CA ILE A 328 -4.78 8.85 -2.16
C ILE A 328 -4.35 9.10 -0.73
N ARG A 329 -3.16 9.69 -0.55
CA ARG A 329 -2.69 10.11 0.76
C ARG A 329 -3.53 11.23 1.33
N GLU A 330 -3.98 12.13 0.47
CA GLU A 330 -4.89 13.18 0.85
C GLU A 330 -6.18 12.61 1.46
N GLU A 331 -6.76 11.57 0.86
CA GLU A 331 -7.91 10.87 1.44
C GLU A 331 -7.62 10.24 2.79
N ILE A 332 -6.48 9.57 2.94
CA ILE A 332 -6.09 8.94 4.21
C ILE A 332 -5.88 9.98 5.31
N ILE A 333 -5.27 11.13 4.97
CA ILE A 333 -4.97 12.19 5.93
C ILE A 333 -6.23 12.95 6.32
N THR A 334 -7.15 13.16 5.40
CA THR A 334 -8.38 13.93 5.59
C THR A 334 -9.59 13.09 5.94
N ASP A 335 -9.48 11.76 5.88
CA ASP A 335 -10.58 10.86 6.19
C ASP A 335 -10.91 10.89 7.69
N THR A 336 -12.13 11.26 8.00
CA THR A 336 -12.67 11.25 9.37
C THR A 336 -13.50 10.00 9.68
N SER A 337 -13.58 9.05 8.75
CA SER A 337 -14.30 7.79 8.98
C SER A 337 -13.50 6.86 9.91
N LEU A 338 -14.21 6.26 10.87
CA LEU A 338 -13.68 5.15 11.67
C LEU A 338 -13.99 3.85 10.92
N LYS A 339 -12.94 3.13 10.57
CA LYS A 339 -13.05 1.81 9.95
C LYS A 339 -12.58 0.74 10.92
#